data_9f8ceeaf187ca690a076d35912ccb4f7
#
_entry.id   9f8ceeaf187ca690a076d35912ccb4f7
#
_cell.length_a   1.000
_cell.length_b   1.000
_cell.length_c   1.000
_cell.angle_alpha   90.00
_cell.angle_beta   90.00
_cell.angle_gamma   90.00
#
_symmetry.space_group_name_H-M   'P 1'
#
loop_
_entity.id
_entity.type
_entity.pdbx_description
1 polymer ?
#
loop_
_entity_poly.entity_id
_entity_poly.type
_entity_poly.pdbx_seq_one_letter_code
_entity_poly.pdbx_strand_id
1 'polypeptide(L)' 'MDDEISAEKIAQHYSSAMDSVNLINAVIADPDAYANDETVMQRNVDHLELVIDWTFWTDEDLSPFTDVITAGKAHVAA' A
#
# COMPACT_ATOMS: atom_id res chain seq x y z
N MET A 1 17.82 15.81 20.02
CA MET A 1 16.59 15.18 19.67
C MET A 1 16.70 14.59 18.27
N ASP A 2 16.25 13.43 18.13
CA ASP A 2 16.39 12.75 16.86
C ASP A 2 15.15 12.89 16.02
N ASP A 3 15.38 13.12 14.77
CA ASP A 3 14.30 13.02 13.79
C ASP A 3 14.19 11.60 13.26
N GLU A 4 14.99 10.70 13.79
CA GLU A 4 14.99 9.33 13.30
C GLU A 4 13.79 8.58 13.82
N ILE A 5 13.17 7.85 12.92
CA ILE A 5 12.10 6.95 13.30
C ILE A 5 12.73 5.63 13.79
N SER A 6 12.17 5.07 14.86
CA SER A 6 12.70 3.84 15.41
C SER A 6 12.41 2.65 14.50
N ALA A 7 13.20 1.58 14.64
CA ALA A 7 12.98 0.37 13.85
C ALA A 7 11.59 -0.21 14.11
N GLU A 8 11.10 -0.06 15.35
CA GLU A 8 9.75 -0.52 15.69
C GLU A 8 8.68 0.24 14.91
N LYS A 9 8.84 1.56 14.80
CA LYS A 9 7.91 2.38 14.05
C LYS A 9 7.95 2.05 12.57
N ILE A 10 9.14 1.83 12.03
CA ILE A 10 9.30 1.44 10.63
C ILE A 10 8.57 0.13 10.39
N ALA A 11 8.72 -0.84 11.30
CA ALA A 11 8.04 -2.13 11.18
C ALA A 11 6.52 -1.97 11.24
N GLN A 12 6.02 -1.06 12.09
CA GLN A 12 4.59 -0.79 12.17
C GLN A 12 4.05 -0.19 10.87
N HIS A 13 4.79 0.75 10.30
CA HIS A 13 4.39 1.35 9.02
C HIS A 13 4.42 0.33 7.90
N TYR A 14 5.42 -0.55 7.90
CA TYR A 14 5.51 -1.61 6.91
C TYR A 14 4.32 -2.55 7.02
N SER A 15 3.97 -2.94 8.24
CA SER A 15 2.83 -3.83 8.48
C SER A 15 1.51 -3.19 8.02
N SER A 16 1.34 -1.90 8.31
CA SER A 16 0.15 -1.17 7.88
C SER A 16 0.07 -1.11 6.36
N ALA A 17 1.19 -0.90 5.71
CA ALA A 17 1.25 -0.88 4.24
C ALA A 17 0.92 -2.26 3.67
N MET A 18 1.39 -3.32 4.31
CA MET A 18 1.06 -4.69 3.87
C MET A 18 -0.43 -4.98 3.99
N ASP A 19 -1.11 -4.39 4.97
CA ASP A 19 -2.57 -4.51 5.06
C ASP A 19 -3.23 -3.93 3.81
N SER A 20 -2.73 -2.80 3.31
CA SER A 20 -3.23 -2.22 2.07
C SER A 20 -2.93 -3.10 0.87
N VAL A 21 -1.73 -3.70 0.83
CA VAL A 21 -1.37 -4.66 -0.23
C VAL A 21 -2.36 -5.82 -0.25
N ASN A 22 -2.64 -6.38 0.92
CA ASN A 22 -3.54 -7.51 1.02
C ASN A 22 -4.96 -7.14 0.59
N LEU A 23 -5.42 -5.94 0.95
CA LEU A 23 -6.74 -5.48 0.56
C LEU A 23 -6.83 -5.26 -0.95
N ILE A 24 -5.82 -4.64 -1.54
CA ILE A 24 -5.80 -4.44 -3.00
C ILE A 24 -5.86 -5.80 -3.71
N ASN A 25 -5.07 -6.76 -3.26
CA ASN A 25 -5.08 -8.10 -3.85
C ASN A 25 -6.42 -8.78 -3.69
N ALA A 26 -7.09 -8.59 -2.54
CA ALA A 26 -8.40 -9.15 -2.30
C ALA A 26 -9.46 -8.56 -3.23
N VAL A 27 -9.39 -7.24 -3.45
CA VAL A 27 -10.33 -6.58 -4.37
C VAL A 27 -10.11 -7.05 -5.81
N ILE A 28 -8.85 -7.20 -6.22
CA ILE A 28 -8.54 -7.68 -7.57
C ILE A 28 -9.08 -9.11 -7.75
N ALA A 29 -8.96 -9.94 -6.71
CA ALA A 29 -9.38 -11.33 -6.77
C ALA A 29 -10.90 -11.46 -6.85
N ASP A 30 -11.63 -10.56 -6.18
CA ASP A 30 -13.09 -10.63 -6.11
C ASP A 30 -13.71 -9.24 -5.97
N PRO A 31 -13.71 -8.45 -7.05
CA PRO A 31 -14.26 -7.09 -6.96
C PRO A 31 -15.74 -7.07 -6.64
N ASP A 32 -16.48 -8.12 -6.97
CA ASP A 32 -17.91 -8.17 -6.71
C ASP A 32 -18.23 -8.25 -5.21
N ALA A 33 -17.26 -8.63 -4.39
CA ALA A 33 -17.44 -8.66 -2.94
C ALA A 33 -17.45 -7.27 -2.32
N TYR A 34 -17.11 -6.23 -3.09
CA TYR A 34 -16.98 -4.87 -2.58
C TYR A 34 -17.93 -3.94 -3.33
N ALA A 35 -18.80 -3.26 -2.58
CA ALA A 35 -19.81 -2.38 -3.18
C ALA A 35 -19.17 -1.20 -3.92
N ASN A 36 -18.01 -0.72 -3.42
CA ASN A 36 -17.32 0.42 -4.00
C ASN A 36 -15.86 0.05 -4.26
N ASP A 37 -15.64 -0.99 -5.07
CA ASP A 37 -14.31 -1.54 -5.26
C ASP A 37 -13.33 -0.49 -5.80
N GLU A 38 -13.76 0.37 -6.71
CA GLU A 38 -12.88 1.40 -7.27
C GLU A 38 -12.45 2.41 -6.21
N THR A 39 -13.38 2.80 -5.35
CA THR A 39 -13.07 3.74 -4.27
C THR A 39 -12.10 3.12 -3.26
N VAL A 40 -12.37 1.87 -2.87
CA VAL A 40 -11.50 1.13 -1.96
C VAL A 40 -10.11 1.00 -2.57
N MET A 41 -10.05 0.63 -3.84
CA MET A 41 -8.79 0.46 -4.56
C MET A 41 -8.00 1.77 -4.57
N GLN A 42 -8.64 2.86 -5.00
CA GLN A 42 -7.95 4.14 -5.11
C GLN A 42 -7.42 4.62 -3.77
N ARG A 43 -8.20 4.44 -2.71
CA ARG A 43 -7.78 4.85 -1.37
C ARG A 43 -6.52 4.09 -0.94
N ASN A 44 -6.46 2.80 -1.20
CA ASN A 44 -5.31 2.00 -0.80
C ASN A 44 -4.10 2.24 -1.69
N VAL A 45 -4.32 2.48 -2.98
CA VAL A 45 -3.24 2.87 -3.89
C VAL A 45 -2.64 4.20 -3.43
N ASP A 46 -3.47 5.19 -3.11
CA ASP A 46 -3.01 6.49 -2.63
C ASP A 46 -2.21 6.34 -1.35
N HIS A 47 -2.66 5.49 -0.43
CA HIS A 47 -1.95 5.23 0.81
C HIS A 47 -0.56 4.66 0.53
N LEU A 48 -0.46 3.68 -0.36
CA LEU A 48 0.82 3.07 -0.67
C LEU A 48 1.75 4.04 -1.39
N GLU A 49 1.21 4.89 -2.28
CA GLU A 49 2.03 5.91 -2.94
C GLU A 49 2.63 6.88 -1.93
N LEU A 50 1.86 7.23 -0.90
CA LEU A 50 2.37 8.07 0.17
C LEU A 50 3.45 7.35 0.96
N VAL A 51 3.22 6.08 1.28
CA VAL A 51 4.14 5.28 2.08
C VAL A 51 5.50 5.14 1.39
N ILE A 52 5.51 4.79 0.10
CA ILE A 52 6.78 4.58 -0.59
C ILE A 52 7.56 5.87 -0.80
N ASP A 53 6.89 7.02 -0.65
CA ASP A 53 7.54 8.31 -0.80
C ASP A 53 8.23 8.77 0.50
N TRP A 54 7.99 8.08 1.60
CA TRP A 54 8.65 8.42 2.86
C TRP A 54 10.14 8.13 2.77
N THR A 55 10.94 8.94 3.50
CA THR A 55 12.38 8.89 3.37
C THR A 55 13.08 8.05 4.43
N PHE A 56 12.32 7.47 5.37
CA PHE A 56 12.93 6.71 6.46
C PHE A 56 13.24 5.25 6.09
N TRP A 57 12.79 4.80 4.92
CA TRP A 57 13.11 3.44 4.46
C TRP A 57 14.60 3.34 4.15
N THR A 58 15.27 2.32 4.66
CA THR A 58 16.69 2.12 4.41
C THR A 58 16.95 0.81 3.68
N ASP A 59 16.65 -0.29 4.34
CA ASP A 59 16.93 -1.62 3.79
C ASP A 59 15.67 -2.38 3.40
N GLU A 60 14.51 -1.78 3.59
CA GLU A 60 13.25 -2.45 3.31
C GLU A 60 13.02 -2.61 1.82
N ASP A 61 12.50 -3.77 1.45
CA ASP A 61 12.12 -4.06 0.07
C ASP A 61 10.71 -3.52 -0.16
N LEU A 62 10.59 -2.48 -0.97
CA LEU A 62 9.31 -1.85 -1.25
C LEU A 62 8.65 -2.37 -2.52
N SER A 63 9.25 -3.37 -3.18
CA SER A 63 8.67 -3.90 -4.41
C SER A 63 7.26 -4.48 -4.25
N PRO A 64 6.90 -5.11 -3.10
CA PRO A 64 5.51 -5.54 -2.94
C PRO A 64 4.51 -4.39 -3.05
N PHE A 65 4.92 -3.20 -2.60
CA PHE A 65 4.05 -2.02 -2.66
C PHE A 65 3.97 -1.46 -4.07
N THR A 66 5.10 -1.31 -4.74
CA THR A 66 5.12 -0.75 -6.10
C THR A 66 4.41 -1.65 -7.10
N ASP A 67 4.55 -2.97 -6.94
CA ASP A 67 3.88 -3.93 -7.82
C ASP A 67 2.37 -3.84 -7.67
N VAL A 68 1.90 -3.72 -6.44
CA VAL A 68 0.46 -3.65 -6.15
C VAL A 68 -0.10 -2.29 -6.57
N ILE A 69 0.66 -1.23 -6.44
CA ILE A 69 0.24 0.09 -6.92
C ILE A 69 -0.05 0.02 -8.42
N THR A 70 0.85 -0.58 -9.19
CA THR A 70 0.68 -0.74 -10.62
C THR A 70 -0.59 -1.53 -10.94
N ALA A 71 -0.79 -2.66 -10.25
CA ALA A 71 -1.95 -3.51 -10.45
C ALA A 71 -3.24 -2.78 -10.07
N GLY A 72 -3.21 -2.02 -8.96
CA GLY A 72 -4.39 -1.29 -8.50
C GLY A 72 -4.78 -0.18 -9.46
N LYS A 73 -3.81 0.55 -9.99
CA LYS A 73 -4.09 1.59 -10.96
C LYS A 73 -4.69 1.02 -12.23
N ALA A 74 -4.20 -0.14 -12.66
CA ALA A 74 -4.74 -0.81 -13.84
C ALA A 74 -6.20 -1.25 -13.60
N HIS A 75 -6.50 -1.70 -12.39
CA HIS A 75 -7.86 -2.11 -12.03
C HIS A 75 -8.83 -0.93 -12.11
N VAL A 76 -8.44 0.23 -11.58
CA VAL A 76 -9.30 1.42 -11.59
C VAL A 76 -9.47 1.95 -13.01
N ALA A 77 -8.44 1.85 -13.83
CA ALA A 77 -8.48 2.37 -15.20
C ALA A 77 -9.25 1.47 -16.15
N ALA A 78 -9.47 0.21 -15.78
CA ALA A 78 -10.10 -0.78 -16.66
C ALA A 78 -11.60 -0.50 -16.92
#